data_0ae80f5a45e6aa9dceac091a6612dc81
#
_entry.id   0ae80f5a45e6aa9dceac091a6612dc81
#
_cell.length_a   1.000
_cell.length_b   1.000
_cell.length_c   1.000
_cell.angle_alpha   90.00
_cell.angle_beta   90.00
_cell.angle_gamma   90.00
#
_symmetry.space_group_name_H-M   'P 1'
#
loop_
_entity.id
_entity.type
_entity.pdbx_description
1 polymer ?
#
loop_
_entity_poly.entity_id
_entity_poly.type
_entity_poly.pdbx_seq_one_letter_code
_entity_poly.pdbx_strand_id
1 'polypeptide(L)'
;MELTRPILRGGWKKRQLRRNNSCCEKAHSPAFFEKFRQELHGRTYEIRQQSIGLFPLFMQVFHNNMTDGIRKISFSCESGIFSVSFLEGEETHTLPVGFRQAALGTVSMHGENYLVRTLGEFTRNENQIPVLKLEITFVEECVKRLLSVFFHSEKEIELRWKETPGKGMILEGLSSITEELAAKLPNSTLLGENARDLAIRLMEQTIEPVCWGDLEMEDDGDVPGDDVIAEK
;
A
#
# COMPACT_ATOMS: atom_id res chain seq x y z
N MET A 1 -48.46 39.12 30.76
CA MET A 1 -48.16 37.77 31.30
C MET A 1 -47.05 37.18 30.49
N GLU A 2 -45.81 37.47 30.88
CA GLU A 2 -44.58 36.93 30.22
C GLU A 2 -44.13 35.70 30.96
N LEU A 3 -44.05 34.58 30.24
CA LEU A 3 -43.52 33.30 30.72
C LEU A 3 -42.03 33.21 30.38
N THR A 4 -41.19 33.58 31.33
CA THR A 4 -39.75 33.38 31.29
C THR A 4 -39.43 31.90 31.54
N ARG A 5 -38.81 31.23 30.53
CA ARG A 5 -38.26 29.87 30.68
C ARG A 5 -36.84 29.94 31.27
N PRO A 6 -36.50 29.09 32.24
CA PRO A 6 -35.14 29.03 32.78
C PRO A 6 -34.20 28.29 31.83
N ILE A 7 -33.07 28.92 31.50
CA ILE A 7 -31.95 28.32 30.74
C ILE A 7 -31.17 27.44 31.71
N LEU A 8 -31.24 26.11 31.53
CA LEU A 8 -30.38 25.16 32.21
C LEU A 8 -28.97 25.21 31.60
N ARG A 9 -28.07 25.90 32.28
CA ARG A 9 -26.62 25.80 32.02
C ARG A 9 -26.08 24.50 32.59
N GLY A 10 -26.09 23.42 31.82
CA GLY A 10 -25.39 22.19 32.12
C GLY A 10 -23.89 22.34 31.83
N GLY A 11 -23.13 22.68 32.88
CA GLY A 11 -21.66 22.72 32.79
C GLY A 11 -21.09 21.30 32.65
N TRP A 12 -20.65 20.93 31.48
CA TRP A 12 -19.86 19.72 31.26
C TRP A 12 -18.44 19.95 31.83
N LYS A 13 -18.17 19.43 33.03
CA LYS A 13 -16.81 19.32 33.56
C LYS A 13 -16.03 18.33 32.71
N LYS A 14 -15.14 18.83 31.82
CA LYS A 14 -14.12 18.02 31.16
C LYS A 14 -13.25 17.37 32.23
N ARG A 15 -13.45 16.07 32.49
CA ARG A 15 -12.49 15.27 33.21
C ARG A 15 -11.22 15.19 32.35
N GLN A 16 -10.22 15.95 32.70
CA GLN A 16 -8.85 15.73 32.20
C GLN A 16 -8.35 14.43 32.76
N LEU A 17 -8.45 13.35 31.96
CA LEU A 17 -7.67 12.16 32.14
C LEU A 17 -6.20 12.54 31.92
N ARG A 18 -5.47 12.74 33.00
CA ARG A 18 -4.00 12.75 32.95
C ARG A 18 -3.55 11.35 32.53
N ARG A 19 -3.37 11.15 31.23
CA ARG A 19 -2.61 10.03 30.71
C ARG A 19 -1.15 10.26 31.05
N ASN A 20 -0.54 9.31 31.74
CA ASN A 20 0.92 9.25 31.90
C ASN A 20 1.54 8.98 30.53
N ASN A 21 1.87 10.04 29.80
CA ASN A 21 2.34 10.00 28.40
C ASN A 21 3.86 9.95 28.27
N SER A 22 4.63 9.71 29.34
CA SER A 22 6.09 9.87 29.23
C SER A 22 6.80 8.77 28.42
N CYS A 23 6.17 7.63 28.19
CA CYS A 23 6.74 6.54 27.38
C CYS A 23 6.28 6.58 25.91
N CYS A 24 5.09 7.14 25.65
CA CYS A 24 4.49 7.18 24.31
C CYS A 24 5.01 8.33 23.45
N GLU A 25 5.45 9.46 24.06
CA GLU A 25 5.91 10.65 23.34
C GLU A 25 7.25 10.45 22.61
N LYS A 26 8.15 9.60 23.14
CA LYS A 26 9.43 9.29 22.48
C LYS A 26 9.26 8.44 21.21
N ALA A 27 8.18 7.68 21.10
CA ALA A 27 7.92 6.78 20.00
C ALA A 27 7.32 7.48 18.76
N HIS A 28 6.79 8.69 18.92
CA HIS A 28 6.20 9.50 17.85
C HIS A 28 7.02 10.74 17.53
N SER A 29 8.31 10.79 17.94
CA SER A 29 9.13 11.96 17.65
C SER A 29 9.46 12.00 16.15
N PRO A 30 9.38 13.17 15.51
CA PRO A 30 9.81 13.35 14.13
C PRO A 30 11.24 12.85 13.88
N ALA A 31 12.12 12.94 14.87
CA ALA A 31 13.49 12.46 14.81
C ALA A 31 13.60 10.93 14.68
N PHE A 32 12.69 10.17 15.30
CA PHE A 32 12.67 8.71 15.14
C PHE A 32 12.39 8.31 13.69
N PHE A 33 11.37 8.91 13.08
CA PHE A 33 11.01 8.60 11.70
C PHE A 33 12.03 9.11 10.68
N GLU A 34 12.72 10.20 10.99
CA GLU A 34 13.82 10.66 10.16
C GLU A 34 14.96 9.65 10.14
N LYS A 35 15.36 9.16 11.32
CA LYS A 35 16.36 8.10 11.43
C LYS A 35 15.90 6.81 10.73
N PHE A 36 14.64 6.41 10.94
CA PHE A 36 14.10 5.20 10.34
C PHE A 36 14.08 5.26 8.80
N ARG A 37 13.80 6.44 8.21
CA ARG A 37 13.91 6.63 6.75
C ARG A 37 15.32 6.38 6.23
N GLN A 38 16.33 6.83 6.99
CA GLN A 38 17.73 6.60 6.63
C GLN A 38 18.11 5.11 6.77
N GLU A 39 17.56 4.43 7.77
CA GLU A 39 17.78 3.00 7.97
C GLU A 39 17.13 2.13 6.87
N LEU A 40 16.11 2.64 6.21
CA LEU A 40 15.46 1.96 5.07
C LEU A 40 16.23 2.14 3.76
N HIS A 41 17.14 3.10 3.66
CA HIS A 41 17.89 3.33 2.43
C HIS A 41 18.67 2.09 1.98
N GLY A 42 18.50 1.71 0.72
CA GLY A 42 19.12 0.55 0.10
C GLY A 42 18.45 -0.79 0.42
N ARG A 43 17.43 -0.83 1.28
CA ARG A 43 16.73 -2.09 1.56
C ARG A 43 15.78 -2.45 0.45
N THR A 44 15.88 -3.71 0.00
CA THR A 44 14.97 -4.33 -0.97
C THR A 44 14.33 -5.56 -0.34
N TYR A 45 13.03 -5.70 -0.53
CA TYR A 45 12.28 -6.85 -0.03
C TYR A 45 11.62 -7.57 -1.20
N GLU A 46 11.84 -8.88 -1.27
CA GLU A 46 11.18 -9.76 -2.23
C GLU A 46 9.82 -10.22 -1.68
N ILE A 47 8.78 -10.13 -2.48
CA ILE A 47 7.40 -10.44 -2.07
C ILE A 47 7.15 -11.93 -2.27
N ARG A 48 6.83 -12.65 -1.18
CA ARG A 48 6.61 -14.11 -1.18
C ARG A 48 5.42 -14.56 -2.01
N GLN A 49 4.42 -13.71 -2.12
CA GLN A 49 3.17 -14.01 -2.78
C GLN A 49 2.96 -13.03 -3.91
N GLN A 50 2.48 -13.52 -5.04
CA GLN A 50 2.16 -12.66 -6.16
C GLN A 50 1.13 -11.62 -5.71
N SER A 51 1.51 -10.36 -5.80
CA SER A 51 0.71 -9.19 -5.45
C SER A 51 0.03 -8.67 -6.69
N ILE A 52 -1.04 -7.89 -6.50
CA ILE A 52 -1.55 -7.06 -7.59
C ILE A 52 -0.54 -5.97 -7.92
N GLY A 53 -0.62 -5.44 -9.17
CA GLY A 53 0.24 -4.38 -9.62
C GLY A 53 0.05 -3.05 -8.90
N LEU A 54 0.94 -2.11 -9.21
CA LEU A 54 0.87 -0.74 -8.70
C LEU A 54 -0.37 -0.01 -9.25
N PHE A 55 -0.73 -0.29 -10.50
CA PHE A 55 -1.92 0.28 -11.12
C PHE A 55 -3.19 -0.30 -10.49
N PRO A 56 -4.19 0.54 -10.12
CA PRO A 56 -5.41 0.06 -9.51
C PRO A 56 -6.12 -0.99 -10.36
N LEU A 57 -6.60 -2.06 -9.74
CA LEU A 57 -7.26 -3.17 -10.45
C LEU A 57 -8.47 -2.69 -11.26
N PHE A 58 -9.22 -1.72 -10.72
CA PHE A 58 -10.31 -1.08 -11.43
C PHE A 58 -9.87 -0.54 -12.79
N MET A 59 -8.74 0.16 -12.84
CA MET A 59 -8.21 0.71 -14.07
C MET A 59 -7.61 -0.36 -14.99
N GLN A 60 -6.97 -1.39 -14.42
CA GLN A 60 -6.48 -2.52 -15.20
C GLN A 60 -7.60 -3.18 -16.01
N VAL A 61 -8.78 -3.33 -15.39
CA VAL A 61 -9.96 -3.89 -16.06
C VAL A 61 -10.51 -2.92 -17.13
N PHE A 62 -10.62 -1.63 -16.81
CA PHE A 62 -11.13 -0.63 -17.76
C PHE A 62 -10.24 -0.43 -18.98
N HIS A 63 -8.93 -0.40 -18.78
CA HIS A 63 -7.95 -0.22 -19.87
C HIS A 63 -7.57 -1.54 -20.54
N ASN A 64 -8.13 -2.69 -20.06
CA ASN A 64 -7.71 -4.03 -20.47
C ASN A 64 -6.18 -4.21 -20.41
N ASN A 65 -5.58 -3.64 -19.36
CA ASN A 65 -4.15 -3.56 -19.16
C ASN A 65 -3.77 -4.24 -17.84
N MET A 66 -3.71 -5.57 -17.86
CA MET A 66 -3.39 -6.38 -16.69
C MET A 66 -1.88 -6.37 -16.43
N THR A 67 -1.52 -6.27 -15.17
CA THR A 67 -0.13 -6.21 -14.71
C THR A 67 0.30 -7.53 -14.08
N ASP A 68 1.62 -7.80 -14.08
CA ASP A 68 2.19 -9.06 -13.58
C ASP A 68 2.21 -9.14 -12.04
N GLY A 69 1.92 -8.05 -11.37
CA GLY A 69 2.01 -7.93 -9.93
C GLY A 69 3.41 -7.58 -9.43
N ILE A 70 3.44 -7.01 -8.23
CA ILE A 70 4.68 -6.52 -7.60
C ILE A 70 5.46 -7.69 -7.03
N ARG A 71 6.72 -7.83 -7.48
CA ARG A 71 7.67 -8.85 -7.01
C ARG A 71 8.61 -8.33 -5.93
N LYS A 72 9.05 -7.05 -6.04
CA LYS A 72 9.96 -6.44 -5.07
C LYS A 72 9.51 -5.03 -4.71
N ILE A 73 9.81 -4.64 -3.49
CA ILE A 73 9.70 -3.26 -3.02
C ILE A 73 11.05 -2.83 -2.47
N SER A 74 11.53 -1.66 -2.88
CA SER A 74 12.79 -1.11 -2.39
C SER A 74 12.62 0.34 -1.94
N PHE A 75 13.50 0.76 -1.03
CA PHE A 75 13.47 2.08 -0.43
C PHE A 75 14.79 2.80 -0.66
N SER A 76 14.73 4.05 -1.05
CA SER A 76 15.90 4.90 -1.15
C SER A 76 15.70 6.25 -0.45
N CYS A 77 16.78 6.82 0.04
CA CYS A 77 16.79 8.16 0.63
C CYS A 77 18.02 8.90 0.13
N GLU A 78 17.90 9.54 -1.04
CA GLU A 78 19.00 10.22 -1.71
C GLU A 78 18.74 11.72 -1.78
N SER A 79 19.76 12.51 -1.44
CA SER A 79 19.66 13.97 -1.46
C SER A 79 18.46 14.53 -0.69
N GLY A 80 18.03 13.83 0.38
CA GLY A 80 16.87 14.21 1.19
C GLY A 80 15.52 13.85 0.60
N ILE A 81 15.49 13.20 -0.57
CA ILE A 81 14.27 12.68 -1.20
C ILE A 81 14.13 11.20 -0.83
N PHE A 82 13.03 10.86 -0.18
CA PHE A 82 12.68 9.47 0.07
C PHE A 82 11.86 8.96 -1.10
N SER A 83 12.23 7.80 -1.63
CA SER A 83 11.53 7.17 -2.74
C SER A 83 11.24 5.70 -2.44
N VAL A 84 10.16 5.22 -3.02
CA VAL A 84 9.77 3.80 -2.99
C VAL A 84 9.72 3.30 -4.41
N SER A 85 10.41 2.19 -4.68
CA SER A 85 10.41 1.56 -6.00
C SER A 85 9.71 0.21 -5.93
N PHE A 86 8.94 -0.08 -6.94
CA PHE A 86 8.21 -1.34 -7.11
C PHE A 86 8.70 -2.02 -8.39
N LEU A 87 9.19 -3.25 -8.28
CA LEU A 87 9.49 -4.09 -9.43
C LEU A 87 8.24 -4.90 -9.77
N GLU A 88 7.69 -4.66 -10.95
CA GLU A 88 6.50 -5.30 -11.48
C GLU A 88 6.81 -5.88 -12.86
N GLY A 89 6.72 -7.21 -13.00
CA GLY A 89 7.26 -7.86 -14.20
C GLY A 89 8.75 -7.55 -14.40
N GLU A 90 9.08 -6.92 -15.52
CA GLU A 90 10.43 -6.43 -15.86
C GLU A 90 10.57 -4.91 -15.63
N GLU A 91 9.50 -4.21 -15.26
CA GLU A 91 9.48 -2.76 -15.10
C GLU A 91 9.69 -2.36 -13.64
N THR A 92 10.46 -1.29 -13.42
CA THR A 92 10.66 -0.69 -12.10
C THR A 92 10.01 0.68 -12.04
N HIS A 93 9.05 0.84 -11.15
CA HIS A 93 8.32 2.09 -10.93
C HIS A 93 8.82 2.77 -9.66
N THR A 94 9.49 3.90 -9.81
CA THR A 94 10.03 4.68 -8.68
C THR A 94 9.18 5.90 -8.39
N LEU A 95 8.69 6.01 -7.17
CA LEU A 95 7.83 7.08 -6.69
C LEU A 95 8.55 7.91 -5.64
N PRO A 96 8.75 9.21 -5.85
CA PRO A 96 9.17 10.11 -4.79
C PRO A 96 8.05 10.25 -3.76
N VAL A 97 8.36 10.23 -2.47
CA VAL A 97 7.37 10.27 -1.39
C VAL A 97 7.50 11.58 -0.61
N GLY A 98 6.44 12.36 -0.59
CA GLY A 98 6.35 13.53 0.27
C GLY A 98 5.69 13.21 1.62
N PHE A 99 6.19 13.77 2.72
CA PHE A 99 5.67 13.49 4.07
C PHE A 99 4.83 14.62 4.69
N ARG A 100 4.98 15.84 4.22
CA ARG A 100 4.17 17.00 4.64
C ARG A 100 3.33 17.53 3.49
N GLN A 101 3.93 17.52 2.33
CA GLN A 101 3.29 17.85 1.07
C GLN A 101 3.52 16.65 0.16
N ALA A 102 2.53 16.32 -0.65
CA ALA A 102 2.68 15.22 -1.58
C ALA A 102 3.76 15.54 -2.62
N ALA A 103 4.53 14.54 -2.98
CA ALA A 103 5.44 14.60 -4.11
C ALA A 103 4.68 14.26 -5.40
N LEU A 104 5.11 14.84 -6.51
CA LEU A 104 4.64 14.51 -7.84
C LEU A 104 5.72 13.71 -8.55
N GLY A 105 5.30 12.68 -9.26
CA GLY A 105 6.16 11.86 -10.11
C GLY A 105 5.40 11.38 -11.33
N THR A 106 6.10 10.77 -12.27
CA THR A 106 5.52 10.12 -13.43
C THR A 106 5.89 8.65 -13.41
N VAL A 107 4.91 7.80 -13.67
CA VAL A 107 5.10 6.35 -13.80
C VAL A 107 4.75 5.97 -15.23
N SER A 108 5.65 5.24 -15.89
CA SER A 108 5.36 4.64 -17.19
C SER A 108 4.90 3.20 -16.97
N MET A 109 3.75 2.86 -17.52
CA MET A 109 3.17 1.51 -17.44
C MET A 109 2.67 1.14 -18.84
N HIS A 110 3.21 0.05 -19.39
CA HIS A 110 2.83 -0.47 -20.71
C HIS A 110 2.85 0.59 -21.84
N GLY A 111 3.82 1.52 -21.76
CA GLY A 111 4.00 2.57 -22.76
C GLY A 111 3.16 3.83 -22.56
N GLU A 112 2.32 3.87 -21.53
CA GLU A 112 1.56 5.05 -21.12
C GLU A 112 2.19 5.71 -19.89
N ASN A 113 2.17 7.04 -19.82
CA ASN A 113 2.71 7.81 -18.72
C ASN A 113 1.57 8.37 -17.87
N TYR A 114 1.64 8.09 -16.58
CA TYR A 114 0.65 8.56 -15.59
C TYR A 114 1.30 9.55 -14.62
N LEU A 115 0.67 10.69 -14.41
CA LEU A 115 1.04 11.61 -13.36
C LEU A 115 0.57 11.06 -12.02
N VAL A 116 1.52 10.85 -11.10
CA VAL A 116 1.23 10.27 -9.79
C VAL A 116 1.59 11.24 -8.69
N ARG A 117 0.70 11.38 -7.73
CA ARG A 117 0.89 12.13 -6.50
C ARG A 117 1.06 11.14 -5.34
N THR A 118 2.18 11.22 -4.61
CA THR A 118 2.49 10.30 -3.50
C THR A 118 2.64 11.06 -2.19
N LEU A 119 1.86 10.65 -1.19
CA LEU A 119 1.93 11.16 0.17
C LEU A 119 2.24 10.01 1.12
N GLY A 120 3.27 10.16 1.95
CA GLY A 120 3.70 9.21 2.94
C GLY A 120 3.47 9.67 4.37
N GLU A 121 3.21 8.72 5.26
CA GLU A 121 3.15 8.94 6.70
C GLU A 121 3.80 7.76 7.42
N PHE A 122 4.75 8.05 8.32
CA PHE A 122 5.23 7.05 9.26
C PHE A 122 4.42 7.11 10.55
N THR A 123 4.00 5.94 11.03
CA THR A 123 3.23 5.77 12.26
C THR A 123 3.67 4.49 12.98
N ARG A 124 3.02 4.16 14.08
CA ARG A 124 3.13 2.86 14.74
C ARG A 124 1.74 2.26 14.93
N ASN A 125 1.65 0.95 14.81
CA ASN A 125 0.43 0.24 15.14
C ASN A 125 0.28 0.06 16.66
N GLU A 126 -0.78 -0.63 17.08
CA GLU A 126 -1.05 -0.93 18.51
C GLU A 126 0.07 -1.74 19.17
N ASN A 127 0.77 -2.56 18.41
CA ASN A 127 1.91 -3.38 18.85
C ASN A 127 3.25 -2.63 18.75
N GLN A 128 3.23 -1.31 18.54
CA GLN A 128 4.43 -0.46 18.38
C GLN A 128 5.30 -0.79 17.15
N ILE A 129 4.79 -1.57 16.21
CA ILE A 129 5.47 -1.88 14.94
C ILE A 129 5.45 -0.63 14.08
N PRO A 130 6.61 -0.21 13.52
CA PRO A 130 6.66 0.90 12.55
C PRO A 130 5.83 0.57 11.31
N VAL A 131 5.10 1.56 10.82
CA VAL A 131 4.25 1.42 9.63
C VAL A 131 4.48 2.62 8.72
N LEU A 132 4.83 2.38 7.48
CA LEU A 132 4.78 3.38 6.41
C LEU A 132 3.44 3.26 5.69
N LYS A 133 2.66 4.34 5.73
CA LYS A 133 1.44 4.47 4.94
C LYS A 133 1.72 5.33 3.72
N LEU A 134 1.36 4.84 2.55
CA LEU A 134 1.49 5.55 1.29
C LEU A 134 0.11 5.74 0.66
N GLU A 135 -0.23 6.98 0.31
CA GLU A 135 -1.32 7.32 -0.58
C GLU A 135 -0.73 7.63 -1.95
N ILE A 136 -1.03 6.80 -2.94
CA ILE A 136 -0.58 6.91 -4.32
C ILE A 136 -1.81 7.26 -5.16
N THR A 137 -1.87 8.47 -5.69
CA THR A 137 -3.01 8.97 -6.48
C THR A 137 -2.60 9.09 -7.94
N PHE A 138 -3.28 8.39 -8.82
CA PHE A 138 -3.18 8.57 -10.27
C PHE A 138 -4.08 9.75 -10.64
N VAL A 139 -3.45 10.88 -10.97
CA VAL A 139 -4.14 12.20 -10.98
C VAL A 139 -5.17 12.27 -12.10
N GLU A 140 -4.83 11.78 -13.29
CA GLU A 140 -5.71 11.81 -14.45
C GLU A 140 -6.92 10.90 -14.27
N GLU A 141 -6.73 9.78 -13.56
CA GLU A 141 -7.76 8.74 -13.40
C GLU A 141 -8.60 8.92 -12.13
N CYS A 142 -8.23 9.87 -11.27
CA CYS A 142 -8.90 10.11 -9.98
C CYS A 142 -9.01 8.86 -9.09
N VAL A 143 -8.12 7.89 -9.26
CA VAL A 143 -8.04 6.66 -8.47
C VAL A 143 -6.85 6.67 -7.53
N LYS A 144 -6.94 5.92 -6.45
CA LYS A 144 -5.90 5.85 -5.43
C LYS A 144 -5.57 4.42 -5.04
N ARG A 145 -4.30 4.18 -4.80
CA ARG A 145 -3.78 3.05 -4.07
C ARG A 145 -3.35 3.50 -2.69
N LEU A 146 -3.75 2.77 -1.68
CA LEU A 146 -3.29 2.93 -0.31
C LEU A 146 -2.47 1.71 0.06
N LEU A 147 -1.20 1.91 0.37
CA LEU A 147 -0.30 0.87 0.83
C LEU A 147 0.08 1.13 2.27
N SER A 148 -0.05 0.11 3.12
CA SER A 148 0.52 0.11 4.46
C SER A 148 1.61 -0.95 4.54
N VAL A 149 2.85 -0.53 4.81
CA VAL A 149 4.01 -1.40 4.99
C VAL A 149 4.30 -1.49 6.48
N PHE A 150 4.14 -2.67 7.06
CA PHE A 150 4.43 -2.98 8.46
C PHE A 150 5.83 -3.61 8.54
N PHE A 151 6.74 -3.00 9.28
CA PHE A 151 8.10 -3.49 9.46
C PHE A 151 8.18 -4.34 10.73
N HIS A 152 7.89 -5.64 10.60
CA HIS A 152 7.89 -6.58 11.73
C HIS A 152 9.29 -6.81 12.27
N SER A 153 10.29 -6.83 11.39
CA SER A 153 11.71 -6.87 11.70
C SER A 153 12.52 -6.18 10.60
N GLU A 154 13.83 -6.16 10.72
CA GLU A 154 14.70 -5.71 9.64
C GLU A 154 14.59 -6.59 8.39
N LYS A 155 14.24 -7.86 8.58
CA LYS A 155 14.21 -8.89 7.53
C LYS A 155 12.82 -9.16 6.96
N GLU A 156 11.76 -8.72 7.65
CA GLU A 156 10.39 -9.10 7.28
C GLU A 156 9.45 -7.92 7.31
N ILE A 157 8.69 -7.77 6.22
CA ILE A 157 7.64 -6.77 6.08
C ILE A 157 6.31 -7.42 5.70
N GLU A 158 5.21 -6.74 6.06
CA GLU A 158 3.87 -7.06 5.63
C GLU A 158 3.30 -5.88 4.87
N LEU A 159 2.75 -6.11 3.69
CA LEU A 159 2.12 -5.10 2.85
C LEU A 159 0.62 -5.33 2.82
N ARG A 160 -0.13 -4.27 3.11
CA ARG A 160 -1.60 -4.26 2.99
C ARG A 160 -2.01 -3.20 2.00
N TRP A 161 -2.70 -3.65 0.98
CA TRP A 161 -3.21 -2.80 -0.08
C TRP A 161 -4.68 -2.48 0.10
N LYS A 162 -5.06 -1.25 -0.29
CA LYS A 162 -6.44 -0.81 -0.47
C LYS A 162 -6.53 0.05 -1.72
N GLU A 163 -7.71 0.14 -2.27
CA GLU A 163 -7.99 0.86 -3.50
C GLU A 163 -9.17 1.83 -3.32
N THR A 164 -9.14 2.96 -4.02
CA THR A 164 -10.25 3.89 -4.11
C THR A 164 -10.49 4.20 -5.59
N PRO A 165 -11.69 3.95 -6.14
CA PRO A 165 -12.89 3.46 -5.44
C PRO A 165 -12.67 2.10 -4.78
N GLY A 166 -13.24 1.91 -3.60
CA GLY A 166 -13.03 0.72 -2.78
C GLY A 166 -13.74 -0.52 -3.36
N LYS A 167 -13.39 -1.68 -2.80
CA LYS A 167 -13.90 -2.99 -3.22
C LYS A 167 -15.42 -3.06 -3.38
N GLY A 168 -16.18 -2.38 -2.52
CA GLY A 168 -17.64 -2.39 -2.60
C GLY A 168 -18.17 -1.86 -3.94
N MET A 169 -17.61 -0.77 -4.44
CA MET A 169 -18.01 -0.16 -5.71
C MET A 169 -17.60 -1.02 -6.91
N ILE A 170 -16.44 -1.66 -6.83
CA ILE A 170 -15.97 -2.57 -7.88
C ILE A 170 -16.87 -3.80 -7.94
N LEU A 171 -17.19 -4.38 -6.78
CA LEU A 171 -18.09 -5.56 -6.69
C LEU A 171 -19.52 -5.24 -7.15
N GLU A 172 -20.04 -4.05 -6.82
CA GLU A 172 -21.35 -3.59 -7.27
C GLU A 172 -21.38 -3.41 -8.79
N GLY A 173 -20.34 -2.78 -9.37
CA GLY A 173 -20.20 -2.65 -10.82
C GLY A 173 -20.10 -4.00 -11.53
N LEU A 174 -19.32 -4.94 -10.99
CA LEU A 174 -19.20 -6.29 -11.54
C LEU A 174 -20.49 -7.11 -11.37
N SER A 175 -21.22 -6.94 -10.28
CA SER A 175 -22.48 -7.65 -10.08
C SER A 175 -23.55 -7.21 -11.09
N SER A 176 -23.63 -5.93 -11.41
CA SER A 176 -24.56 -5.42 -12.43
C SER A 176 -24.24 -5.97 -13.82
N ILE A 177 -22.96 -6.08 -14.19
CA ILE A 177 -22.53 -6.70 -15.46
C ILE A 177 -22.88 -8.19 -15.49
N THR A 178 -22.67 -8.92 -14.38
CA THR A 178 -23.01 -10.35 -14.30
C THR A 178 -24.51 -10.59 -14.34
N GLU A 179 -25.33 -9.73 -13.77
CA GLU A 179 -26.79 -9.79 -13.83
C GLU A 179 -27.30 -9.53 -15.26
N GLU A 180 -26.74 -8.56 -15.98
CA GLU A 180 -27.08 -8.34 -17.40
C GLU A 180 -26.67 -9.53 -18.30
N LEU A 181 -25.50 -10.13 -18.06
CA LEU A 181 -25.05 -11.33 -18.77
C LEU A 181 -25.93 -12.54 -18.45
N ALA A 182 -26.29 -12.73 -17.18
CA ALA A 182 -27.18 -13.79 -16.73
C ALA A 182 -28.60 -13.64 -17.32
N ALA A 183 -29.11 -12.42 -17.43
CA ALA A 183 -30.39 -12.14 -18.05
C ALA A 183 -30.43 -12.46 -19.57
N LYS A 184 -29.28 -12.43 -20.23
CA LYS A 184 -29.15 -12.77 -21.67
C LYS A 184 -28.92 -14.26 -21.94
N LEU A 185 -28.56 -15.05 -20.89
CA LEU A 185 -28.33 -16.50 -21.00
C LEU A 185 -29.50 -17.28 -20.40
N PRO A 186 -30.37 -17.91 -21.21
CA PRO A 186 -31.64 -18.49 -20.74
C PRO A 186 -31.54 -19.74 -19.84
N ASN A 187 -30.32 -20.21 -19.50
CA ASN A 187 -30.09 -21.39 -18.67
C ASN A 187 -29.00 -21.22 -17.58
N SER A 188 -28.76 -20.03 -17.11
CA SER A 188 -27.66 -19.78 -16.15
C SER A 188 -28.00 -19.98 -14.66
N THR A 189 -28.92 -20.87 -14.33
CA THR A 189 -29.14 -21.36 -12.95
C THR A 189 -27.96 -22.17 -12.39
N LEU A 190 -26.81 -22.21 -13.10
CA LEU A 190 -25.67 -23.05 -12.73
C LEU A 190 -24.65 -22.37 -11.78
N LEU A 191 -24.76 -21.09 -11.56
CA LEU A 191 -23.95 -20.44 -10.55
C LEU A 191 -24.77 -20.28 -9.27
N GLY A 192 -24.84 -21.36 -8.47
CA GLY A 192 -25.46 -21.31 -7.14
C GLY A 192 -24.89 -20.20 -6.27
N GLU A 193 -25.63 -19.76 -5.24
CA GLU A 193 -25.20 -18.73 -4.27
C GLU A 193 -23.76 -18.95 -3.76
N ASN A 194 -23.35 -20.21 -3.58
CA ASN A 194 -22.00 -20.58 -3.15
C ASN A 194 -20.89 -20.18 -4.14
N ALA A 195 -21.14 -20.24 -5.45
CA ALA A 195 -20.16 -19.85 -6.46
C ALA A 195 -20.03 -18.34 -6.57
N ARG A 196 -21.13 -17.61 -6.38
CA ARG A 196 -21.13 -16.14 -6.28
C ARG A 196 -20.34 -15.67 -5.06
N ASP A 197 -20.60 -16.26 -3.90
CA ASP A 197 -19.88 -15.93 -2.66
C ASP A 197 -18.39 -16.26 -2.76
N LEU A 198 -18.05 -17.37 -3.41
CA LEU A 198 -16.64 -17.72 -3.65
C LEU A 198 -15.97 -16.71 -4.59
N ALA A 199 -16.63 -16.33 -5.68
CA ALA A 199 -16.11 -15.32 -6.61
C ALA A 199 -15.91 -13.98 -5.92
N ILE A 200 -16.85 -13.53 -5.08
CA ILE A 200 -16.74 -12.30 -4.29
C ILE A 200 -15.52 -12.36 -3.35
N ARG A 201 -15.34 -13.47 -2.62
CA ARG A 201 -14.19 -13.64 -1.72
C ARG A 201 -12.85 -13.65 -2.45
N LEU A 202 -12.78 -14.30 -3.61
CA LEU A 202 -11.57 -14.30 -4.45
C LEU A 202 -11.25 -12.90 -4.96
N MET A 203 -12.26 -12.15 -5.41
CA MET A 203 -12.10 -10.76 -5.82
C MET A 203 -11.66 -9.87 -4.65
N GLU A 204 -12.25 -10.03 -3.45
CA GLU A 204 -11.85 -9.28 -2.26
C GLU A 204 -10.37 -9.49 -1.93
N GLN A 205 -9.89 -10.72 -2.01
CA GLN A 205 -8.47 -11.04 -1.79
C GLN A 205 -7.55 -10.47 -2.87
N THR A 206 -8.07 -10.33 -4.09
CA THR A 206 -7.30 -9.77 -5.21
C THR A 206 -7.22 -8.24 -5.13
N ILE A 207 -8.32 -7.57 -4.74
CA ILE A 207 -8.39 -6.09 -4.67
C ILE A 207 -7.61 -5.53 -3.49
N GLU A 208 -7.70 -6.20 -2.32
CA GLU A 208 -7.05 -5.76 -1.08
C GLU A 208 -6.14 -6.86 -0.50
N PRO A 209 -5.09 -7.29 -1.23
CA PRO A 209 -4.23 -8.36 -0.78
C PRO A 209 -3.39 -7.97 0.43
N VAL A 210 -3.07 -8.98 1.23
CA VAL A 210 -2.04 -8.92 2.26
C VAL A 210 -0.88 -9.78 1.78
N CYS A 211 0.29 -9.18 1.62
CA CYS A 211 1.49 -9.83 1.12
C CYS A 211 2.62 -9.73 2.14
N TRP A 212 3.51 -10.70 2.14
CA TRP A 212 4.70 -10.70 2.98
C TRP A 212 5.94 -10.56 2.11
N GLY A 213 6.96 -9.90 2.63
CA GLY A 213 8.24 -9.73 1.94
C GLY A 213 9.40 -9.99 2.86
N ASP A 214 10.44 -10.62 2.30
CA ASP A 214 11.71 -10.88 2.93
C ASP A 214 12.79 -9.95 2.41
N LEU A 215 13.67 -9.50 3.32
CA LEU A 215 14.83 -8.70 2.93
C LEU A 215 15.70 -9.52 1.97
N GLU A 216 15.94 -8.97 0.79
CA GLU A 216 16.90 -9.51 -0.16
C GLU A 216 18.31 -9.39 0.43
N MET A 217 18.99 -10.50 0.64
CA MET A 217 20.41 -10.48 1.02
C MET A 217 21.21 -10.26 -0.26
N GLU A 218 22.11 -9.28 -0.25
CA GLU A 218 23.13 -9.20 -1.28
C GLU A 218 23.90 -10.52 -1.23
N ASP A 219 23.88 -11.25 -2.33
CA ASP A 219 24.73 -12.43 -2.52
C ASP A 219 26.15 -11.88 -2.56
N ASP A 220 26.90 -12.03 -1.45
CA ASP A 220 28.32 -11.74 -1.42
C ASP A 220 28.96 -12.66 -2.45
N GLY A 221 29.00 -12.20 -3.70
CA GLY A 221 29.50 -12.93 -4.83
C GLY A 221 30.85 -13.53 -4.47
N ASP A 222 30.89 -14.85 -4.51
CA ASP A 222 32.05 -15.70 -4.38
C ASP A 222 33.17 -15.09 -5.24
N VAL A 223 34.14 -14.44 -4.57
CA VAL A 223 35.32 -13.90 -5.23
C VAL A 223 36.06 -15.13 -5.73
N PRO A 224 36.19 -15.34 -7.06
CA PRO A 224 36.93 -16.49 -7.57
C PRO A 224 38.36 -16.36 -7.04
N GLY A 225 38.74 -17.34 -6.19
CA GLY A 225 40.06 -17.42 -5.66
C GLY A 225 41.08 -17.38 -6.81
N ASP A 226 42.01 -16.43 -6.77
CA ASP A 226 43.18 -16.39 -7.62
C ASP A 226 43.96 -17.71 -7.45
N ASP A 227 43.73 -18.63 -8.38
CA ASP A 227 44.62 -19.79 -8.56
C ASP A 227 45.99 -19.25 -8.96
N VAL A 228 46.87 -19.14 -7.98
CA VAL A 228 48.29 -18.89 -8.16
C VAL A 228 48.86 -20.12 -8.88
N ILE A 229 48.99 -20.01 -10.18
CA ILE A 229 49.75 -20.95 -10.99
C ILE A 229 51.22 -20.79 -10.61
N ALA A 230 51.70 -21.70 -9.79
CA ALA A 230 53.14 -21.89 -9.55
C ALA A 230 53.74 -22.57 -10.77
N GLU A 231 54.47 -21.80 -11.58
CA GLU A 231 55.39 -22.35 -12.58
C GLU A 231 56.58 -23.07 -11.88
N LYS A 232 56.82 -24.27 -12.35
CA LYS A 232 58.08 -24.98 -12.23
C LYS A 232 58.65 -25.22 -13.61
#